data_ce1d375264d34270fb99dd613dcae72b
#
_entry.id   ce1d375264d34270fb99dd613dcae72b
#
_cell.length_a   1.000
_cell.length_b   1.000
_cell.length_c   1.000
_cell.angle_alpha   90.00
_cell.angle_beta   90.00
_cell.angle_gamma   90.00
#
_symmetry.space_group_name_H-M   'P 1'
#
loop_
_entity.id
_entity.type
_entity.pdbx_description
1 polymer ?
#
loop_
_entity_poly.entity_id
_entity_poly.type
_entity_poly.pdbx_seq_one_letter_code
_entity_poly.pdbx_strand_id
1 'polypeptide(L)'
;KAVVTDTGMNTKVGQIANMIIEDEAPQTPLQKKLGEVGKILGLACLAICVIIFVMGLIKHIEPVEMFMTSVGLAVAAIPEGLPAIVTIMLSIGVTKMAKKNSIIRKLPAVETLGSSSVICSDKTGTLTQNKMKVVDVRSQSKKFIIELATLCTDCDVNVENGVAKVSGEPTEKAIVEEGINIGSVKNRLENFMPRVNEIPFDSNRKMMTTIHKIGNKYRVITKGAPDVLLQKCTKQVDSISEMTNQYNIKIRSLENLKIQSDNRQMAQKALRVIAVAYKDLEVLPSRIDSQNIENNLTFVGLIGMIDPPRDGVKE
;
A
#
# COMPACT_ATOMS: atom_id res chain seq x y z
N LYS A 1 21.39 8.92 -13.48
CA LYS A 1 22.35 9.51 -12.52
C LYS A 1 21.54 10.30 -11.49
N ALA A 2 21.91 10.20 -10.20
CA ALA A 2 21.31 10.94 -9.10
C ALA A 2 22.41 11.63 -8.29
N VAL A 3 22.02 12.69 -7.57
CA VAL A 3 22.91 13.42 -6.64
C VAL A 3 22.31 13.31 -5.25
N VAL A 4 23.13 12.89 -4.28
CA VAL A 4 22.74 12.85 -2.87
C VAL A 4 22.84 14.26 -2.32
N THR A 5 21.72 14.82 -1.82
CA THR A 5 21.64 16.17 -1.24
C THR A 5 21.71 16.15 0.28
N ASP A 6 21.20 15.10 0.92
CA ASP A 6 21.10 14.97 2.37
C ASP A 6 21.40 13.55 2.82
N THR A 7 21.86 13.38 4.06
CA THR A 7 22.19 12.08 4.65
C THR A 7 21.61 11.95 6.06
N GLY A 8 21.42 10.71 6.53
CA GLY A 8 20.96 10.41 7.89
C GLY A 8 19.62 11.06 8.22
N MET A 9 19.53 11.66 9.42
CA MET A 9 18.29 12.28 9.92
C MET A 9 17.90 13.57 9.20
N ASN A 10 18.78 14.16 8.40
CA ASN A 10 18.47 15.35 7.60
C ASN A 10 17.70 14.99 6.32
N THR A 11 17.69 13.74 5.91
CA THR A 11 16.86 13.28 4.78
C THR A 11 15.36 13.42 5.10
N LYS A 12 14.53 13.45 4.07
CA LYS A 12 13.05 13.46 4.28
C LYS A 12 12.56 12.27 5.10
N VAL A 13 13.16 11.09 4.89
CA VAL A 13 12.84 9.88 5.69
C VAL A 13 13.30 10.07 7.14
N GLY A 14 14.47 10.65 7.38
CA GLY A 14 14.97 10.96 8.71
C GLY A 14 14.08 11.97 9.45
N GLN A 15 13.62 13.02 8.77
CA GLN A 15 12.67 13.99 9.34
C GLN A 15 11.35 13.34 9.76
N ILE A 16 10.78 12.44 8.93
CA ILE A 16 9.58 11.67 9.27
C ILE A 16 9.85 10.76 10.48
N ALA A 17 11.02 10.09 10.53
CA ALA A 17 11.38 9.24 11.65
C ALA A 17 11.47 10.04 12.97
N ASN A 18 12.04 11.24 12.96
CA ASN A 18 12.08 12.14 14.12
C ASN A 18 10.67 12.52 14.60
N MET A 19 9.77 12.90 13.70
CA MET A 19 8.37 13.22 14.06
C MET A 19 7.66 12.05 14.75
N ILE A 20 7.96 10.81 14.34
CA ILE A 20 7.36 9.60 14.96
C ILE A 20 7.96 9.32 16.36
N ILE A 21 9.24 9.66 16.58
CA ILE A 21 9.93 9.42 17.85
C ILE A 21 9.49 10.43 18.90
N GLU A 22 9.24 11.69 18.53
CA GLU A 22 8.86 12.77 19.42
C GLU A 22 7.41 12.68 19.95
N ASP A 23 6.56 11.86 19.32
CA ASP A 23 5.18 11.64 19.79
C ASP A 23 5.16 10.78 21.07
N GLU A 24 4.99 11.42 22.24
CA GLU A 24 4.67 10.73 23.48
C GLU A 24 3.30 10.06 23.36
N ALA A 25 3.26 8.78 23.68
CA ALA A 25 2.00 8.02 23.63
C ALA A 25 1.00 8.62 24.65
N PRO A 26 -0.20 9.06 24.23
CA PRO A 26 -1.19 9.61 25.13
C PRO A 26 -1.60 8.57 26.17
N GLN A 27 -1.98 9.04 27.38
CA GLN A 27 -2.49 8.18 28.44
C GLN A 27 -3.75 7.44 27.98
N THR A 28 -3.82 6.16 28.31
CA THR A 28 -4.98 5.33 27.96
C THR A 28 -6.22 5.71 28.79
N PRO A 29 -7.44 5.41 28.31
CA PRO A 29 -8.66 5.62 29.07
C PRO A 29 -8.65 4.97 30.45
N LEU A 30 -8.07 3.75 30.57
CA LEU A 30 -7.92 3.05 31.84
C LEU A 30 -6.98 3.78 32.80
N GLN A 31 -5.82 4.24 32.31
CA GLN A 31 -4.87 5.00 33.12
C GLN A 31 -5.50 6.28 33.69
N LYS A 32 -6.30 7.00 32.90
CA LYS A 32 -7.03 8.19 33.35
C LYS A 32 -8.04 7.83 34.42
N LYS A 33 -8.89 6.80 34.19
CA LYS A 33 -9.88 6.34 35.16
C LYS A 33 -9.26 5.82 36.46
N LEU A 34 -8.14 5.07 36.36
CA LEU A 34 -7.41 4.61 37.57
C LEU A 34 -6.84 5.80 38.34
N GLY A 35 -6.35 6.81 37.68
CA GLY A 35 -5.88 8.06 38.30
C GLY A 35 -7.01 8.80 39.01
N GLU A 36 -8.21 8.86 38.44
CA GLU A 36 -9.40 9.46 39.07
C GLU A 36 -9.86 8.66 40.29
N VAL A 37 -9.97 7.34 40.17
CA VAL A 37 -10.32 6.45 41.29
C VAL A 37 -9.29 6.57 42.39
N GLY A 38 -8.00 6.59 42.07
CA GLY A 38 -6.92 6.77 43.04
C GLY A 38 -7.04 8.10 43.83
N LYS A 39 -7.38 9.20 43.14
CA LYS A 39 -7.61 10.51 43.78
C LYS A 39 -8.81 10.48 44.72
N ILE A 40 -9.93 9.89 44.29
CA ILE A 40 -11.17 9.79 45.10
C ILE A 40 -10.91 8.94 46.34
N LEU A 41 -10.26 7.77 46.19
CA LEU A 41 -9.92 6.91 47.32
C LEU A 41 -8.93 7.58 48.26
N GLY A 42 -7.92 8.26 47.75
CA GLY A 42 -6.95 9.01 48.55
C GLY A 42 -7.60 10.11 49.40
N LEU A 43 -8.51 10.89 48.77
CA LEU A 43 -9.25 11.93 49.47
C LEU A 43 -10.20 11.37 50.54
N ALA A 44 -10.93 10.28 50.23
CA ALA A 44 -11.80 9.61 51.14
C ALA A 44 -11.03 9.03 52.35
N CYS A 45 -9.89 8.38 52.11
CA CYS A 45 -9.01 7.86 53.13
C CYS A 45 -8.49 8.98 54.05
N LEU A 46 -8.03 10.10 53.47
CA LEU A 46 -7.57 11.26 54.23
C LEU A 46 -8.69 11.83 55.12
N ALA A 47 -9.91 11.93 54.61
CA ALA A 47 -11.08 12.38 55.40
C ALA A 47 -11.38 11.44 56.57
N ILE A 48 -11.34 10.13 56.33
CA ILE A 48 -11.55 9.12 57.38
C ILE A 48 -10.46 9.21 58.45
N CYS A 49 -9.18 9.36 58.07
CA CYS A 49 -8.08 9.51 59.01
C CYS A 49 -8.22 10.75 59.88
N VAL A 50 -8.63 11.88 59.30
CA VAL A 50 -8.92 13.12 60.07
C VAL A 50 -10.05 12.90 61.05
N ILE A 51 -11.14 12.22 60.65
CA ILE A 51 -12.26 11.93 61.55
C ILE A 51 -11.82 11.04 62.73
N ILE A 52 -11.07 9.97 62.46
CA ILE A 52 -10.55 9.06 63.49
C ILE A 52 -9.61 9.78 64.44
N PHE A 53 -8.72 10.62 63.91
CA PHE A 53 -7.81 11.42 64.73
C PHE A 53 -8.55 12.37 65.66
N VAL A 54 -9.53 13.12 65.13
CA VAL A 54 -10.36 14.04 65.95
C VAL A 54 -11.16 13.29 66.98
N MET A 55 -11.78 12.14 66.63
CA MET A 55 -12.51 11.32 67.58
C MET A 55 -11.62 10.78 68.75
N GLY A 56 -10.38 10.42 68.45
CA GLY A 56 -9.42 9.99 69.45
C GLY A 56 -9.02 11.11 70.38
N LEU A 57 -8.84 12.32 69.88
CA LEU A 57 -8.61 13.50 70.75
C LEU A 57 -9.79 13.80 71.68
N ILE A 58 -11.01 13.67 71.17
CA ILE A 58 -12.23 13.86 72.01
C ILE A 58 -12.31 12.81 73.12
N LYS A 59 -11.84 11.57 72.92
CA LYS A 59 -11.74 10.51 73.89
C LYS A 59 -10.54 10.60 74.79
N HIS A 60 -9.79 11.68 74.77
CA HIS A 60 -8.58 11.91 75.57
C HIS A 60 -7.47 10.83 75.38
N ILE A 61 -7.40 10.21 74.23
CA ILE A 61 -6.31 9.30 73.86
C ILE A 61 -5.09 10.15 73.53
N GLU A 62 -3.89 9.64 73.79
CA GLU A 62 -2.66 10.35 73.57
C GLU A 62 -2.50 10.73 72.06
N PRO A 63 -2.24 12.01 71.74
CA PRO A 63 -2.23 12.50 70.32
C PRO A 63 -1.25 11.77 69.42
N VAL A 64 -0.12 11.35 69.96
CA VAL A 64 0.93 10.65 69.19
C VAL A 64 0.44 9.24 68.79
N GLU A 65 -0.20 8.53 69.71
CA GLU A 65 -0.75 7.20 69.47
C GLU A 65 -1.88 7.24 68.42
N MET A 66 -2.78 8.22 68.53
CA MET A 66 -3.86 8.42 67.55
C MET A 66 -3.34 8.82 66.19
N PHE A 67 -2.28 9.64 66.12
CA PHE A 67 -1.64 10.00 64.87
C PHE A 67 -1.06 8.77 64.17
N MET A 68 -0.29 7.95 64.91
CA MET A 68 0.31 6.72 64.39
C MET A 68 -0.75 5.73 63.89
N THR A 69 -1.84 5.58 64.66
CA THR A 69 -2.98 4.70 64.28
C THR A 69 -3.67 5.19 63.02
N SER A 70 -3.91 6.51 62.90
CA SER A 70 -4.53 7.12 61.72
C SER A 70 -3.67 6.98 60.48
N VAL A 71 -2.36 7.21 60.61
CA VAL A 71 -1.39 7.02 59.50
C VAL A 71 -1.32 5.53 59.12
N GLY A 72 -1.28 4.61 60.09
CA GLY A 72 -1.28 3.17 59.81
C GLY A 72 -2.51 2.73 59.01
N LEU A 73 -3.68 3.26 59.40
CA LEU A 73 -4.94 2.99 58.69
C LEU A 73 -4.93 3.59 57.25
N ALA A 74 -4.37 4.80 57.10
CA ALA A 74 -4.22 5.43 55.79
C ALA A 74 -3.37 4.58 54.82
N VAL A 75 -2.24 4.09 55.31
CA VAL A 75 -1.35 3.22 54.52
C VAL A 75 -2.03 1.91 54.16
N ALA A 76 -2.74 1.26 55.14
CA ALA A 76 -3.43 0.01 54.89
C ALA A 76 -4.61 0.12 53.88
N ALA A 77 -5.17 1.32 53.74
CA ALA A 77 -6.27 1.57 52.82
C ALA A 77 -5.83 1.83 51.37
N ILE A 78 -4.52 1.96 51.10
CA ILE A 78 -3.99 2.16 49.74
C ILE A 78 -4.09 0.82 48.96
N PRO A 79 -4.80 0.78 47.83
CA PRO A 79 -4.94 -0.47 47.05
C PRO A 79 -3.67 -0.73 46.19
N GLU A 80 -2.57 -1.14 46.84
CA GLU A 80 -1.27 -1.37 46.18
C GLU A 80 -1.31 -2.47 45.08
N GLY A 81 -2.25 -3.41 45.18
CA GLY A 81 -2.42 -4.51 44.25
C GLY A 81 -3.03 -4.09 42.91
N LEU A 82 -3.69 -2.93 42.81
CA LEU A 82 -4.44 -2.54 41.61
C LEU A 82 -3.57 -2.39 40.35
N PRO A 83 -2.41 -1.67 40.37
CA PRO A 83 -1.53 -1.57 39.21
C PRO A 83 -0.94 -2.91 38.79
N ALA A 84 -0.62 -3.79 39.73
CA ALA A 84 -0.08 -5.12 39.46
C ALA A 84 -1.11 -6.00 38.74
N ILE A 85 -2.37 -6.04 39.22
CA ILE A 85 -3.45 -6.80 38.58
C ILE A 85 -3.68 -6.31 37.12
N VAL A 86 -3.74 -5.00 36.91
CA VAL A 86 -3.90 -4.42 35.57
C VAL A 86 -2.77 -4.84 34.64
N THR A 87 -1.53 -4.77 35.12
CA THR A 87 -0.35 -5.18 34.31
C THR A 87 -0.39 -6.65 33.94
N ILE A 88 -0.79 -7.52 34.89
CA ILE A 88 -0.96 -8.97 34.64
C ILE A 88 -2.06 -9.21 33.59
N MET A 89 -3.21 -8.55 33.69
CA MET A 89 -4.32 -8.71 32.75
C MET A 89 -3.91 -8.26 31.35
N LEU A 90 -3.22 -7.12 31.23
CA LEU A 90 -2.70 -6.64 29.94
C LEU A 90 -1.66 -7.61 29.36
N SER A 91 -0.78 -8.19 30.17
CA SER A 91 0.20 -9.19 29.74
C SER A 91 -0.46 -10.47 29.19
N ILE A 92 -1.54 -10.93 29.82
CA ILE A 92 -2.35 -12.04 29.30
C ILE A 92 -2.98 -11.66 27.95
N GLY A 93 -3.50 -10.44 27.83
CA GLY A 93 -4.03 -9.91 26.57
C GLY A 93 -2.99 -9.90 25.45
N VAL A 94 -1.79 -9.39 25.71
CA VAL A 94 -0.65 -9.41 24.78
C VAL A 94 -0.32 -10.84 24.31
N THR A 95 -0.26 -11.79 25.28
CA THR A 95 0.03 -13.19 24.96
C THR A 95 -1.01 -13.80 24.02
N LYS A 96 -2.30 -13.49 24.24
CA LYS A 96 -3.39 -13.95 23.37
C LYS A 96 -3.29 -13.32 21.97
N MET A 97 -2.96 -12.03 21.87
CA MET A 97 -2.81 -11.32 20.60
C MET A 97 -1.57 -11.80 19.83
N ALA A 98 -0.45 -12.04 20.52
CA ALA A 98 0.77 -12.61 19.93
C ALA A 98 0.50 -13.98 19.29
N LYS A 99 -0.32 -14.84 19.92
CA LYS A 99 -0.77 -16.10 19.33
C LYS A 99 -1.59 -15.94 18.04
N LYS A 100 -2.14 -14.75 17.81
CA LYS A 100 -2.86 -14.35 16.56
C LYS A 100 -1.97 -13.58 15.60
N ASN A 101 -0.64 -13.70 15.72
CA ASN A 101 0.36 -13.01 14.90
C ASN A 101 0.32 -11.48 14.97
N SER A 102 -0.24 -10.92 16.05
CA SER A 102 -0.23 -9.47 16.27
C SER A 102 1.06 -9.05 16.97
N ILE A 103 1.72 -8.01 16.47
CA ILE A 103 2.93 -7.46 17.07
C ILE A 103 2.55 -6.32 18.00
N ILE A 104 2.66 -6.53 19.30
CA ILE A 104 2.37 -5.53 20.35
C ILE A 104 3.68 -4.93 20.84
N ARG A 105 3.86 -3.65 20.65
CA ARG A 105 5.06 -2.92 21.09
C ARG A 105 4.92 -2.31 22.48
N LYS A 106 3.71 -1.92 22.89
CA LYS A 106 3.44 -1.29 24.20
C LYS A 106 2.20 -1.93 24.81
N LEU A 107 2.23 -2.26 26.12
CA LEU A 107 1.10 -2.86 26.85
C LEU A 107 -0.21 -2.06 26.71
N PRO A 108 -0.19 -0.71 26.78
CA PRO A 108 -1.40 0.10 26.63
C PRO A 108 -2.13 -0.08 25.29
N ALA A 109 -1.44 -0.53 24.23
CA ALA A 109 -2.06 -0.73 22.92
C ALA A 109 -3.16 -1.80 22.93
N VAL A 110 -3.06 -2.80 23.81
CA VAL A 110 -4.08 -3.86 23.96
C VAL A 110 -5.38 -3.29 24.48
N GLU A 111 -5.30 -2.40 25.48
CA GLU A 111 -6.44 -1.71 26.06
C GLU A 111 -7.11 -0.78 25.04
N THR A 112 -6.30 0.04 24.34
CA THR A 112 -6.80 0.98 23.34
C THR A 112 -7.57 0.24 22.25
N LEU A 113 -7.05 -0.90 21.76
CA LEU A 113 -7.73 -1.72 20.77
C LEU A 113 -9.07 -2.27 21.32
N GLY A 114 -9.09 -2.77 22.57
CA GLY A 114 -10.29 -3.33 23.19
C GLY A 114 -11.38 -2.31 23.53
N SER A 115 -11.03 -1.03 23.67
CA SER A 115 -11.95 0.07 23.96
C SER A 115 -12.33 0.91 22.74
N SER A 116 -11.80 0.57 21.54
CA SER A 116 -12.09 1.31 20.32
C SER A 116 -13.52 1.06 19.84
N SER A 117 -14.25 2.14 19.57
CA SER A 117 -15.58 2.11 18.94
C SER A 117 -15.53 2.35 17.43
N VAL A 118 -14.41 2.88 16.90
CA VAL A 118 -14.20 3.17 15.49
C VAL A 118 -12.82 2.67 15.09
N ILE A 119 -12.75 1.93 14.00
CA ILE A 119 -11.50 1.44 13.40
C ILE A 119 -11.32 2.11 12.04
N CYS A 120 -10.27 2.92 11.92
CA CYS A 120 -9.84 3.50 10.65
C CYS A 120 -8.74 2.61 10.06
N SER A 121 -9.02 1.97 8.93
CA SER A 121 -8.07 1.08 8.26
C SER A 121 -7.62 1.66 6.93
N ASP A 122 -6.33 1.59 6.63
CA ASP A 122 -5.83 1.82 5.29
C ASP A 122 -6.25 0.65 4.38
N LYS A 123 -6.49 0.94 3.11
CA LYS A 123 -6.86 -0.07 2.12
C LYS A 123 -5.65 -0.88 1.69
N THR A 124 -4.60 -0.20 1.22
CA THR A 124 -3.48 -0.83 0.50
C THR A 124 -2.51 -1.50 1.46
N GLY A 125 -2.29 -2.81 1.30
CA GLY A 125 -1.38 -3.58 2.15
C GLY A 125 -1.93 -3.96 3.53
N THR A 126 -3.07 -3.38 3.94
CA THR A 126 -3.79 -3.75 5.17
C THR A 126 -4.99 -4.63 4.84
N LEU A 127 -5.98 -4.09 4.14
CA LEU A 127 -7.15 -4.85 3.68
C LEU A 127 -6.87 -5.64 2.41
N THR A 128 -5.92 -5.20 1.61
CA THR A 128 -5.50 -5.84 0.38
C THR A 128 -4.11 -6.49 0.51
N GLN A 129 -3.77 -7.34 -0.46
CA GLN A 129 -2.51 -8.10 -0.46
C GLN A 129 -1.28 -7.26 -0.83
N ASN A 130 -1.46 -6.01 -1.28
CA ASN A 130 -0.44 -5.16 -1.91
C ASN A 130 0.23 -5.87 -3.10
N LYS A 131 -0.54 -6.67 -3.83
CA LYS A 131 -0.13 -7.40 -5.03
C LYS A 131 -1.13 -7.14 -6.14
N MET A 132 -0.76 -6.31 -7.09
CA MET A 132 -1.59 -6.11 -8.26
C MET A 132 -1.68 -7.40 -9.08
N LYS A 133 -2.86 -7.69 -9.62
CA LYS A 133 -3.10 -8.81 -10.54
C LYS A 133 -3.91 -8.33 -11.73
N VAL A 134 -3.56 -8.80 -12.93
CA VAL A 134 -4.37 -8.61 -14.13
C VAL A 134 -5.59 -9.52 -14.05
N VAL A 135 -6.79 -8.95 -14.14
CA VAL A 135 -8.07 -9.68 -13.98
C VAL A 135 -9.01 -9.53 -15.16
N ASP A 136 -8.88 -8.46 -15.96
CA ASP A 136 -9.69 -8.22 -17.14
C ASP A 136 -8.82 -7.66 -18.26
N VAL A 137 -8.93 -8.19 -19.47
CA VAL A 137 -8.20 -7.71 -20.65
C VAL A 137 -9.18 -7.55 -21.80
N ARG A 138 -9.30 -6.34 -22.31
CA ARG A 138 -10.16 -6.00 -23.45
C ARG A 138 -9.32 -5.65 -24.67
N SER A 139 -9.08 -6.66 -25.50
CA SER A 139 -8.27 -6.58 -26.73
C SER A 139 -8.68 -7.67 -27.69
N GLN A 140 -8.32 -7.54 -28.96
CA GLN A 140 -8.50 -8.57 -30.00
C GLN A 140 -7.60 -9.80 -29.76
N SER A 141 -6.46 -9.63 -29.06
CA SER A 141 -5.61 -10.73 -28.61
C SER A 141 -5.01 -10.39 -27.26
N LYS A 142 -5.35 -11.22 -26.24
CA LYS A 142 -4.79 -11.11 -24.91
C LYS A 142 -3.27 -11.27 -24.93
N LYS A 143 -2.76 -12.21 -25.73
CA LYS A 143 -1.33 -12.46 -25.84
C LYS A 143 -0.60 -11.23 -26.37
N PHE A 144 -1.05 -10.68 -27.47
CA PHE A 144 -0.41 -9.54 -28.13
C PHE A 144 -0.35 -8.29 -27.23
N ILE A 145 -1.47 -7.92 -26.58
CA ILE A 145 -1.46 -6.76 -25.68
C ILE A 145 -0.55 -6.96 -24.46
N ILE A 146 -0.52 -8.16 -23.87
CA ILE A 146 0.33 -8.46 -22.72
C ILE A 146 1.81 -8.46 -23.13
N GLU A 147 2.18 -8.98 -24.32
CA GLU A 147 3.54 -8.92 -24.83
C GLU A 147 4.01 -7.47 -25.03
N LEU A 148 3.20 -6.62 -25.65
CA LEU A 148 3.53 -5.21 -25.81
C LEU A 148 3.64 -4.50 -24.46
N ALA A 149 2.69 -4.75 -23.57
CA ALA A 149 2.70 -4.14 -22.24
C ALA A 149 3.92 -4.61 -21.40
N THR A 150 4.32 -5.88 -21.51
CA THR A 150 5.51 -6.45 -20.86
C THR A 150 6.80 -5.78 -21.35
N LEU A 151 6.94 -5.59 -22.66
CA LEU A 151 8.07 -4.88 -23.24
C LEU A 151 8.16 -3.41 -22.77
N CYS A 152 7.01 -2.79 -22.49
CA CYS A 152 6.93 -1.42 -21.98
C CYS A 152 6.94 -1.39 -20.44
N THR A 153 7.87 -2.10 -19.80
CA THR A 153 8.06 -2.10 -18.33
C THR A 153 9.52 -2.01 -17.95
N ASP A 154 9.80 -1.50 -16.74
CA ASP A 154 11.14 -1.43 -16.16
C ASP A 154 11.39 -2.56 -15.13
N CYS A 155 10.55 -3.60 -15.14
CA CYS A 155 10.73 -4.76 -14.29
C CYS A 155 11.90 -5.64 -14.74
N ASP A 156 12.63 -6.17 -13.76
CA ASP A 156 13.62 -7.22 -13.97
C ASP A 156 13.01 -8.61 -13.71
N VAL A 157 13.37 -9.57 -14.56
CA VAL A 157 12.95 -10.97 -14.42
C VAL A 157 14.18 -11.85 -14.22
N ASN A 158 14.35 -12.35 -13.00
CA ASN A 158 15.40 -13.29 -12.64
C ASN A 158 14.80 -14.69 -12.47
N VAL A 159 15.49 -15.71 -12.95
CA VAL A 159 15.08 -17.12 -12.77
C VAL A 159 15.95 -17.74 -11.70
N GLU A 160 15.39 -17.98 -10.51
CA GLU A 160 16.05 -18.66 -9.39
C GLU A 160 15.37 -20.02 -9.19
N ASN A 161 16.14 -21.11 -9.22
CA ASN A 161 15.64 -22.49 -9.02
C ASN A 161 14.44 -22.87 -9.94
N GLY A 162 14.43 -22.38 -11.19
CA GLY A 162 13.34 -22.65 -12.13
C GLY A 162 12.07 -21.82 -11.91
N VAL A 163 12.05 -20.93 -10.91
CA VAL A 163 10.94 -20.01 -10.63
C VAL A 163 11.32 -18.61 -11.08
N ALA A 164 10.49 -17.99 -11.91
CA ALA A 164 10.70 -16.62 -12.33
C ALA A 164 10.30 -15.66 -11.19
N LYS A 165 11.25 -14.83 -10.76
CA LYS A 165 11.06 -13.80 -9.76
C LYS A 165 11.07 -12.44 -10.45
N VAL A 166 9.96 -11.72 -10.37
CA VAL A 166 9.80 -10.40 -10.97
C VAL A 166 10.05 -9.33 -9.92
N SER A 167 10.91 -8.37 -10.23
CA SER A 167 11.19 -7.20 -9.39
C SER A 167 10.81 -5.93 -10.14
N GLY A 168 10.17 -4.99 -9.47
CA GLY A 168 9.74 -3.73 -10.08
C GLY A 168 8.51 -3.14 -9.40
N GLU A 169 7.93 -2.14 -10.03
CA GLU A 169 6.73 -1.44 -9.53
C GLU A 169 5.51 -2.38 -9.60
N PRO A 170 4.63 -2.39 -8.57
CA PRO A 170 3.54 -3.37 -8.47
C PRO A 170 2.64 -3.50 -9.70
N THR A 171 2.35 -2.41 -10.37
CA THR A 171 1.50 -2.37 -11.57
C THR A 171 2.18 -3.05 -12.77
N GLU A 172 3.46 -2.76 -12.97
CA GLU A 172 4.27 -3.36 -14.03
C GLU A 172 4.55 -4.83 -13.76
N LYS A 173 4.84 -5.16 -12.51
CA LYS A 173 5.04 -6.54 -12.06
C LYS A 173 3.83 -7.41 -12.39
N ALA A 174 2.60 -6.92 -12.17
CA ALA A 174 1.37 -7.66 -12.51
C ALA A 174 1.28 -7.98 -14.02
N ILE A 175 1.71 -7.06 -14.88
CA ILE A 175 1.72 -7.26 -16.34
C ILE A 175 2.75 -8.32 -16.72
N VAL A 176 3.97 -8.23 -16.16
CA VAL A 176 5.05 -9.18 -16.44
C VAL A 176 4.74 -10.58 -15.92
N GLU A 177 4.14 -10.69 -14.72
CA GLU A 177 3.67 -11.96 -14.15
C GLU A 177 2.59 -12.59 -15.05
N GLU A 178 1.66 -11.79 -15.57
CA GLU A 178 0.66 -12.28 -16.53
C GLU A 178 1.33 -12.70 -17.86
N GLY A 179 2.34 -11.98 -18.32
CA GLY A 179 3.18 -12.38 -19.46
C GLY A 179 3.79 -13.78 -19.24
N ILE A 180 4.36 -14.04 -18.08
CA ILE A 180 4.92 -15.35 -17.73
C ILE A 180 3.82 -16.44 -17.75
N ASN A 181 2.64 -16.14 -17.17
CA ASN A 181 1.51 -17.10 -17.13
C ASN A 181 1.05 -17.55 -18.53
N ILE A 182 1.11 -16.65 -19.52
CA ILE A 182 0.75 -16.98 -20.91
C ILE A 182 1.95 -17.44 -21.77
N GLY A 183 3.11 -17.66 -21.16
CA GLY A 183 4.33 -18.15 -21.82
C GLY A 183 5.16 -17.07 -22.53
N SER A 184 4.85 -15.79 -22.35
CA SER A 184 5.54 -14.65 -22.94
C SER A 184 6.49 -14.00 -21.95
N VAL A 185 7.65 -14.60 -21.73
CA VAL A 185 8.67 -14.12 -20.76
C VAL A 185 9.40 -12.91 -21.32
N LYS A 186 9.54 -11.84 -20.53
CA LYS A 186 10.14 -10.56 -20.90
C LYS A 186 11.51 -10.71 -21.56
N ASN A 187 12.44 -11.45 -20.95
CA ASN A 187 13.79 -11.63 -21.47
C ASN A 187 13.80 -12.25 -22.88
N ARG A 188 12.85 -13.17 -23.14
CA ARG A 188 12.70 -13.76 -24.47
C ARG A 188 12.17 -12.75 -25.48
N LEU A 189 11.18 -11.94 -25.08
CA LEU A 189 10.62 -10.88 -25.94
C LEU A 189 11.68 -9.83 -26.27
N GLU A 190 12.51 -9.42 -25.33
CA GLU A 190 13.58 -8.44 -25.52
C GLU A 190 14.72 -8.97 -26.43
N ASN A 191 14.95 -10.27 -26.45
CA ASN A 191 15.89 -10.87 -27.42
C ASN A 191 15.40 -10.73 -28.87
N PHE A 192 14.08 -10.82 -29.09
CA PHE A 192 13.48 -10.64 -30.43
C PHE A 192 13.26 -9.16 -30.77
N MET A 193 12.97 -8.34 -29.77
CA MET A 193 12.62 -6.92 -29.89
C MET A 193 13.40 -6.11 -28.85
N PRO A 194 14.72 -5.95 -29.03
CA PRO A 194 15.54 -5.22 -28.05
C PRO A 194 15.09 -3.77 -27.92
N ARG A 195 15.03 -3.28 -26.69
CA ARG A 195 14.76 -1.88 -26.37
C ARG A 195 15.95 -1.03 -26.82
N VAL A 196 15.70 -0.02 -27.63
CA VAL A 196 16.73 0.89 -28.13
C VAL A 196 16.62 2.29 -27.53
N ASN A 197 15.41 2.69 -27.11
CA ASN A 197 15.21 3.98 -26.45
C ASN A 197 13.90 3.95 -25.62
N GLU A 198 13.70 4.99 -24.78
CA GLU A 198 12.51 5.14 -23.97
C GLU A 198 12.19 6.60 -23.69
N ILE A 199 10.92 6.86 -23.36
CA ILE A 199 10.44 8.06 -22.70
C ILE A 199 9.86 7.58 -21.38
N PRO A 200 10.54 7.82 -20.23
CA PRO A 200 10.15 7.28 -18.92
C PRO A 200 8.74 7.72 -18.52
N PHE A 201 8.17 7.02 -17.55
CA PHE A 201 6.89 7.42 -16.98
C PHE A 201 6.96 8.82 -16.38
N ASP A 202 5.96 9.64 -16.68
CA ASP A 202 5.76 10.95 -16.09
C ASP A 202 4.33 11.09 -15.56
N SER A 203 4.20 11.53 -14.31
CA SER A 203 2.91 11.61 -13.61
C SER A 203 1.96 12.67 -14.20
N ASN A 204 2.50 13.75 -14.79
CA ASN A 204 1.70 14.77 -15.46
C ASN A 204 1.19 14.26 -16.79
N ARG A 205 2.04 13.54 -17.53
CA ARG A 205 1.74 12.93 -18.83
C ARG A 205 0.96 11.63 -18.67
N LYS A 206 1.04 10.96 -17.52
CA LYS A 206 0.40 9.66 -17.19
C LYS A 206 0.67 8.54 -18.21
N MET A 207 1.81 8.57 -18.86
CA MET A 207 2.22 7.62 -19.90
C MET A 207 3.70 7.28 -19.80
N MET A 208 4.04 6.10 -20.32
CA MET A 208 5.40 5.62 -20.56
C MET A 208 5.48 5.09 -21.98
N THR A 209 6.60 5.31 -22.63
CA THR A 209 6.83 4.84 -24.00
C THR A 209 8.19 4.18 -24.11
N THR A 210 8.23 3.01 -24.74
CA THR A 210 9.49 2.31 -25.07
C THR A 210 9.57 2.09 -26.56
N ILE A 211 10.78 2.07 -27.09
CA ILE A 211 11.07 1.89 -28.52
C ILE A 211 11.92 0.65 -28.69
N HIS A 212 11.45 -0.26 -29.51
CA HIS A 212 12.05 -1.55 -29.76
C HIS A 212 12.42 -1.73 -31.22
N LYS A 213 13.53 -2.40 -31.47
CA LYS A 213 13.94 -2.73 -32.86
C LYS A 213 13.30 -4.04 -33.30
N ILE A 214 12.66 -4.05 -34.47
CA ILE A 214 12.07 -5.24 -35.09
C ILE A 214 12.59 -5.35 -36.53
N GLY A 215 13.56 -6.22 -36.74
CA GLY A 215 14.22 -6.31 -38.05
C GLY A 215 14.80 -4.95 -38.47
N ASN A 216 14.30 -4.40 -39.57
CA ASN A 216 14.75 -3.10 -40.09
C ASN A 216 13.86 -1.93 -39.67
N LYS A 217 12.84 -2.17 -38.83
CA LYS A 217 11.87 -1.17 -38.36
C LYS A 217 11.98 -0.97 -36.86
N TYR A 218 11.25 0.01 -36.36
CA TYR A 218 11.14 0.31 -34.94
C TYR A 218 9.68 0.27 -34.51
N ARG A 219 9.39 -0.42 -33.40
CA ARG A 219 8.08 -0.41 -32.77
C ARG A 219 8.11 0.48 -31.53
N VAL A 220 7.29 1.49 -31.55
CA VAL A 220 6.99 2.35 -30.42
C VAL A 220 5.83 1.73 -29.67
N ILE A 221 5.99 1.47 -28.38
CA ILE A 221 4.95 0.93 -27.50
C ILE A 221 4.69 1.96 -26.42
N THR A 222 3.44 2.37 -26.26
CA THR A 222 3.03 3.34 -25.23
C THR A 222 1.97 2.72 -24.35
N LYS A 223 2.16 2.80 -23.03
CA LYS A 223 1.14 2.45 -22.05
C LYS A 223 0.82 3.66 -21.18
N GLY A 224 -0.42 3.78 -20.72
CA GLY A 224 -0.81 4.90 -19.86
C GLY A 224 -2.28 4.91 -19.50
N ALA A 225 -2.70 6.02 -18.89
CA ALA A 225 -4.09 6.25 -18.53
C ALA A 225 -4.97 6.30 -19.79
N PRO A 226 -6.11 5.57 -19.82
CA PRO A 226 -6.94 5.46 -21.02
C PRO A 226 -7.43 6.81 -21.56
N ASP A 227 -7.80 7.72 -20.67
CA ASP A 227 -8.29 9.07 -21.00
C ASP A 227 -7.26 9.92 -21.75
N VAL A 228 -5.99 9.75 -21.44
CA VAL A 228 -4.89 10.50 -22.07
C VAL A 228 -4.38 9.77 -23.32
N LEU A 229 -4.17 8.46 -23.24
CA LEU A 229 -3.62 7.68 -24.35
C LEU A 229 -4.55 7.68 -25.57
N LEU A 230 -5.86 7.62 -25.38
CA LEU A 230 -6.84 7.65 -26.46
C LEU A 230 -6.77 8.94 -27.28
N GLN A 231 -6.40 10.07 -26.70
CA GLN A 231 -6.21 11.33 -27.41
C GLN A 231 -5.00 11.31 -28.37
N LYS A 232 -4.08 10.38 -28.17
CA LYS A 232 -2.88 10.16 -29.00
C LYS A 232 -3.09 9.09 -30.07
N CYS A 233 -4.24 8.39 -30.04
CA CYS A 233 -4.58 7.33 -30.97
C CYS A 233 -5.48 7.83 -32.09
N THR A 234 -5.21 7.40 -33.32
CA THR A 234 -6.03 7.66 -34.51
C THR A 234 -6.66 6.39 -35.06
N LYS A 235 -6.11 5.25 -34.73
CA LYS A 235 -6.49 3.93 -35.22
C LYS A 235 -6.62 2.94 -34.06
N GLN A 236 -7.26 1.82 -34.32
CA GLN A 236 -7.32 0.67 -33.40
C GLN A 236 -7.09 -0.63 -34.15
N VAL A 237 -6.66 -1.64 -33.40
CA VAL A 237 -6.56 -3.00 -33.92
C VAL A 237 -7.98 -3.55 -34.12
N ASP A 238 -8.24 -4.06 -35.32
CA ASP A 238 -9.51 -4.65 -35.70
C ASP A 238 -9.50 -6.17 -35.53
N SER A 239 -8.47 -6.83 -36.03
CA SER A 239 -8.26 -8.27 -35.87
C SER A 239 -6.79 -8.62 -35.85
N ILE A 240 -6.47 -9.70 -35.15
CA ILE A 240 -5.11 -10.25 -35.06
C ILE A 240 -5.18 -11.73 -35.40
N SER A 241 -4.39 -12.18 -36.37
CA SER A 241 -4.09 -13.58 -36.59
C SER A 241 -2.64 -13.87 -36.27
N GLU A 242 -2.41 -14.87 -35.42
CA GLU A 242 -1.08 -15.32 -35.06
C GLU A 242 -0.59 -16.31 -36.12
N MET A 243 0.52 -15.97 -36.75
CA MET A 243 1.29 -16.88 -37.60
C MET A 243 2.60 -17.22 -36.87
N THR A 244 3.31 -18.25 -37.29
CA THR A 244 4.55 -18.71 -36.65
C THR A 244 5.51 -17.56 -36.38
N ASN A 245 5.53 -17.05 -35.16
CA ASN A 245 6.33 -15.90 -34.67
C ASN A 245 6.04 -14.53 -35.30
N GLN A 246 4.92 -14.35 -35.98
CA GLN A 246 4.50 -13.05 -36.54
C GLN A 246 3.00 -12.82 -36.33
N TYR A 247 2.64 -11.56 -36.14
CA TYR A 247 1.24 -11.13 -36.04
C TYR A 247 0.84 -10.46 -37.37
N ASN A 248 -0.21 -10.97 -37.99
CA ASN A 248 -0.90 -10.26 -39.06
C ASN A 248 -2.01 -9.41 -38.43
N ILE A 249 -1.84 -8.09 -38.44
CA ILE A 249 -2.68 -7.13 -37.74
C ILE A 249 -3.45 -6.31 -38.77
N LYS A 250 -4.79 -6.38 -38.71
CA LYS A 250 -5.65 -5.45 -39.39
C LYS A 250 -6.00 -4.29 -38.48
N ILE A 251 -5.97 -3.08 -39.01
CA ILE A 251 -6.27 -1.86 -38.27
C ILE A 251 -7.46 -1.14 -38.92
N ARG A 252 -8.25 -0.45 -38.08
CA ARG A 252 -9.36 0.39 -38.49
C ARG A 252 -9.35 1.74 -37.78
N SER A 253 -10.26 2.62 -38.16
CA SER A 253 -10.45 3.90 -37.46
C SER A 253 -10.83 3.68 -36.00
N LEU A 254 -10.43 4.60 -35.13
CA LEU A 254 -10.67 4.52 -33.68
C LEU A 254 -12.15 4.67 -33.34
N GLU A 255 -12.73 3.70 -32.63
CA GLU A 255 -14.09 3.76 -32.08
C GLU A 255 -14.09 4.23 -30.62
N ASN A 256 -13.90 5.50 -30.42
CA ASN A 256 -13.66 6.10 -29.10
C ASN A 256 -14.78 5.82 -28.08
N LEU A 257 -16.05 5.87 -28.52
CA LEU A 257 -17.22 5.66 -27.63
C LEU A 257 -17.26 4.26 -27.03
N LYS A 258 -16.94 3.22 -27.83
CA LYS A 258 -16.90 1.85 -27.35
C LYS A 258 -15.78 1.65 -26.32
N ILE A 259 -14.58 2.15 -26.62
CA ILE A 259 -13.43 2.02 -25.73
C ILE A 259 -13.68 2.76 -24.41
N GLN A 260 -14.28 3.95 -24.45
CA GLN A 260 -14.67 4.68 -23.25
C GLN A 260 -15.72 3.95 -22.42
N SER A 261 -16.70 3.30 -23.08
CA SER A 261 -17.68 2.46 -22.40
C SER A 261 -17.01 1.28 -21.71
N ASP A 262 -16.09 0.59 -22.39
CA ASP A 262 -15.32 -0.51 -21.83
C ASP A 262 -14.49 -0.07 -20.61
N ASN A 263 -13.80 1.05 -20.73
CA ASN A 263 -13.04 1.64 -19.63
C ASN A 263 -13.93 1.97 -18.42
N ARG A 264 -15.11 2.56 -18.66
CA ARG A 264 -16.08 2.87 -17.61
C ARG A 264 -16.59 1.63 -16.90
N GLN A 265 -16.90 0.56 -17.64
CA GLN A 265 -17.33 -0.71 -17.05
C GLN A 265 -16.23 -1.35 -16.18
N MET A 266 -14.96 -1.28 -16.61
CA MET A 266 -13.83 -1.75 -15.81
C MET A 266 -13.63 -0.89 -14.55
N ALA A 267 -13.76 0.42 -14.66
CA ALA A 267 -13.66 1.36 -13.54
C ALA A 267 -14.79 1.15 -12.50
N GLN A 268 -16.01 0.84 -12.94
CA GLN A 268 -17.13 0.48 -12.05
C GLN A 268 -16.87 -0.77 -11.22
N LYS A 269 -16.01 -1.69 -11.71
CA LYS A 269 -15.53 -2.85 -10.96
C LYS A 269 -14.32 -2.53 -10.07
N ALA A 270 -14.02 -1.25 -9.84
CA ALA A 270 -12.87 -0.76 -9.09
C ALA A 270 -11.51 -1.26 -9.64
N LEU A 271 -11.42 -1.53 -10.94
CA LEU A 271 -10.17 -1.93 -11.58
C LEU A 271 -9.30 -0.71 -11.88
N ARG A 272 -7.99 -0.85 -11.66
CA ARG A 272 -6.99 0.05 -12.24
C ARG A 272 -6.84 -0.31 -13.71
N VAL A 273 -7.19 0.61 -14.61
CA VAL A 273 -7.16 0.36 -16.06
C VAL A 273 -5.94 1.04 -16.68
N ILE A 274 -5.20 0.28 -17.49
CA ILE A 274 -4.11 0.77 -18.33
C ILE A 274 -4.47 0.51 -19.78
N ALA A 275 -4.31 1.52 -20.61
CA ALA A 275 -4.40 1.41 -22.07
C ALA A 275 -3.02 1.13 -22.66
N VAL A 276 -3.01 0.37 -23.76
CA VAL A 276 -1.80 0.05 -24.53
C VAL A 276 -2.03 0.42 -25.98
N ALA A 277 -1.05 1.09 -26.58
CA ALA A 277 -1.03 1.45 -27.98
C ALA A 277 0.37 1.27 -28.56
N TYR A 278 0.47 1.17 -29.88
CA TYR A 278 1.74 1.08 -30.57
C TYR A 278 1.72 1.83 -31.92
N LYS A 279 2.88 2.05 -32.48
CA LYS A 279 3.08 2.37 -33.89
C LYS A 279 4.41 1.83 -34.40
N ASP A 280 4.48 1.52 -35.68
CA ASP A 280 5.72 1.10 -36.33
C ASP A 280 6.31 2.27 -37.14
N LEU A 281 7.63 2.45 -37.06
CA LEU A 281 8.38 3.47 -37.73
C LEU A 281 9.48 2.81 -38.57
N GLU A 282 9.67 3.28 -39.79
CA GLU A 282 10.79 2.84 -40.66
C GLU A 282 12.13 3.41 -40.14
N VAL A 283 12.12 4.66 -39.69
CA VAL A 283 13.31 5.38 -39.21
C VAL A 283 12.94 6.14 -37.96
N LEU A 284 13.84 6.18 -36.98
CA LEU A 284 13.66 7.00 -35.78
C LEU A 284 13.87 8.49 -36.13
N PRO A 285 13.04 9.38 -35.55
CA PRO A 285 13.26 10.81 -35.66
C PRO A 285 14.57 11.21 -34.95
N SER A 286 15.20 12.28 -35.42
CA SER A 286 16.43 12.82 -34.81
C SER A 286 16.29 13.22 -33.35
N ARG A 287 15.07 13.58 -32.94
CA ARG A 287 14.74 13.90 -31.56
C ARG A 287 13.63 12.98 -31.06
N ILE A 288 13.92 12.23 -29.99
CA ILE A 288 13.01 11.31 -29.34
C ILE A 288 12.42 12.03 -28.13
N ASP A 289 11.21 12.56 -28.30
CA ASP A 289 10.42 13.21 -27.26
C ASP A 289 8.93 12.86 -27.39
N SER A 290 8.15 13.22 -26.39
CA SER A 290 6.72 12.94 -26.37
C SER A 290 5.96 13.55 -27.56
N GLN A 291 6.36 14.74 -28.04
CA GLN A 291 5.67 15.42 -29.15
C GLN A 291 5.87 14.70 -30.48
N ASN A 292 7.07 14.18 -30.71
CA ASN A 292 7.42 13.51 -31.98
C ASN A 292 7.02 12.03 -31.98
N ILE A 293 7.03 11.39 -30.82
CA ILE A 293 6.84 9.94 -30.71
C ILE A 293 5.39 9.58 -30.32
N GLU A 294 4.78 10.26 -29.33
CA GLU A 294 3.48 9.87 -28.78
C GLU A 294 2.30 10.50 -29.53
N ASN A 295 2.23 10.23 -30.84
CA ASN A 295 1.15 10.68 -31.72
C ASN A 295 0.83 9.63 -32.78
N ASN A 296 -0.36 9.72 -33.37
CA ASN A 296 -0.83 8.80 -34.42
C ASN A 296 -0.67 7.32 -34.03
N LEU A 297 -0.93 7.00 -32.76
CA LEU A 297 -0.81 5.64 -32.24
C LEU A 297 -2.00 4.78 -32.68
N THR A 298 -1.77 3.46 -32.74
CA THR A 298 -2.79 2.43 -32.93
C THR A 298 -3.14 1.83 -31.58
N PHE A 299 -4.37 2.03 -31.12
CA PHE A 299 -4.87 1.46 -29.88
C PHE A 299 -4.98 -0.06 -29.97
N VAL A 300 -4.49 -0.76 -28.94
CA VAL A 300 -4.49 -2.24 -28.87
C VAL A 300 -5.56 -2.76 -27.93
N GLY A 301 -5.73 -2.12 -26.78
CA GLY A 301 -6.72 -2.57 -25.78
C GLY A 301 -6.49 -1.97 -24.39
N LEU A 302 -7.27 -2.51 -23.47
CA LEU A 302 -7.26 -2.15 -22.03
C LEU A 302 -6.86 -3.35 -21.19
N ILE A 303 -6.07 -3.11 -20.16
CA ILE A 303 -5.68 -4.08 -19.13
C ILE A 303 -6.21 -3.57 -17.79
N GLY A 304 -7.11 -4.35 -17.17
CA GLY A 304 -7.69 -4.07 -15.87
C GLY A 304 -7.01 -4.90 -14.79
N MET A 305 -6.61 -4.22 -13.74
CA MET A 305 -5.89 -4.81 -12.61
C MET A 305 -6.58 -4.47 -11.30
N ILE A 306 -6.41 -5.33 -10.31
CA ILE A 306 -6.90 -5.12 -8.96
C ILE A 306 -5.83 -5.57 -7.95
N ASP A 307 -5.78 -4.91 -6.81
CA ASP A 307 -5.12 -5.41 -5.61
C ASP A 307 -6.18 -6.20 -4.81
N PRO A 308 -6.14 -7.55 -4.84
CA PRO A 308 -7.18 -8.36 -4.23
C PRO A 308 -7.20 -8.19 -2.71
N PRO A 309 -8.38 -8.28 -2.08
CA PRO A 309 -8.49 -8.30 -0.63
C PRO A 309 -7.74 -9.52 -0.06
N ARG A 310 -7.29 -9.41 1.18
CA ARG A 310 -6.77 -10.56 1.94
C ARG A 310 -7.91 -11.50 2.29
N ASP A 311 -7.57 -12.78 2.43
CA ASP A 311 -8.51 -13.77 2.94
C ASP A 311 -8.98 -13.36 4.35
N GLY A 312 -10.27 -13.52 4.64
CA GLY A 312 -10.87 -13.18 5.93
C GLY A 312 -11.23 -11.70 6.14
N VAL A 313 -10.93 -10.79 5.21
CA VAL A 313 -11.29 -9.36 5.37
C VAL A 313 -12.80 -9.13 5.31
N LYS A 314 -13.55 -10.02 4.66
CA LYS A 314 -15.00 -9.91 4.51
C LYS A 314 -15.74 -10.52 5.71
N GLU A 315 -15.12 -11.43 6.45
CA GLU A 315 -15.64 -12.09 7.66
C GLU A 315 -15.41 -11.23 8.91
#